data_3ad7bea22e31ae55ff71070bb2ac50a0
#
_entry.id   3ad7bea22e31ae55ff71070bb2ac50a0
#
_cell.length_a   1.000
_cell.length_b   1.000
_cell.length_c   1.000
_cell.angle_alpha   90.00
_cell.angle_beta   90.00
_cell.angle_gamma   90.00
#
_symmetry.space_group_name_H-M   'P 1'
#
loop_
_entity.id
_entity.type
_entity.pdbx_description
1 polymer ?
#
loop_
_entity_poly.entity_id
_entity_poly.type
_entity_poly.pdbx_seq_one_letter_code
_entity_poly.pdbx_strand_id
1 'polypeptide(L)'
;MGEFELIRRHFQRSAPEGSAVVLGVGDDCALLQPPPGEQLAVSCDMLVEGRHFFPDADPQALGHKALAVNLSDLAAMGARPLGFTLALSLPAVSDAWLAAFSQGLLALSDRLACPLVGGDTTAGPLNLCITVLGSVAPGRALRRSAARPGD
;
A
#
# COMPACT_ATOMS: atom_id res chain seq x y z
N MET A 1 -23.00 0.05 -7.54
CA MET A 1 -22.10 -0.79 -6.70
C MET A 1 -21.88 -0.04 -5.39
N GLY A 2 -22.20 -0.67 -4.28
CA GLY A 2 -21.94 -0.10 -2.96
C GLY A 2 -20.47 -0.26 -2.57
N GLU A 3 -20.03 0.51 -1.56
CA GLU A 3 -18.64 0.51 -1.08
C GLU A 3 -18.12 -0.89 -0.71
N PHE A 4 -18.87 -1.63 0.09
CA PHE A 4 -18.49 -3.00 0.50
C PHE A 4 -18.40 -3.99 -0.68
N GLU A 5 -19.24 -3.81 -1.69
CA GLU A 5 -19.18 -4.63 -2.90
C GLU A 5 -17.95 -4.32 -3.72
N LEU A 6 -17.59 -3.03 -3.84
CA LEU A 6 -16.38 -2.56 -4.49
C LEU A 6 -15.12 -3.13 -3.82
N ILE A 7 -15.04 -3.00 -2.48
CA ILE A 7 -13.90 -3.50 -1.70
C ILE A 7 -13.76 -5.03 -1.89
N ARG A 8 -14.85 -5.75 -1.74
CA ARG A 8 -14.83 -7.22 -1.89
C ARG A 8 -14.40 -7.66 -3.28
N ARG A 9 -14.85 -6.98 -4.32
CA ARG A 9 -14.58 -7.35 -5.70
C ARG A 9 -13.17 -7.04 -6.15
N HIS A 10 -12.64 -5.87 -5.77
CA HIS A 10 -11.37 -5.36 -6.32
C HIS A 10 -10.19 -5.47 -5.36
N PHE A 11 -10.42 -5.48 -4.05
CA PHE A 11 -9.37 -5.33 -3.06
C PHE A 11 -9.27 -6.46 -2.03
N GLN A 12 -10.35 -7.22 -1.79
CA GLN A 12 -10.33 -8.28 -0.80
C GLN A 12 -9.55 -9.49 -1.32
N ARG A 13 -8.49 -9.87 -0.61
CA ARG A 13 -7.68 -11.07 -0.86
C ARG A 13 -7.32 -11.74 0.45
N SER A 14 -7.09 -13.05 0.38
CA SER A 14 -6.52 -13.78 1.52
C SER A 14 -5.06 -13.37 1.72
N ALA A 15 -4.66 -13.17 2.96
CA ALA A 15 -3.27 -12.92 3.28
C ALA A 15 -2.42 -14.16 2.93
N PRO A 16 -1.17 -13.97 2.45
CA PRO A 16 -0.27 -15.08 2.20
C PRO A 16 0.01 -15.89 3.48
N GLU A 17 0.13 -17.19 3.34
CA GLU A 17 0.52 -18.07 4.45
C GLU A 17 1.89 -17.65 5.00
N GLY A 18 2.03 -17.62 6.32
CA GLY A 18 3.26 -17.18 7.00
C GLY A 18 3.51 -15.67 6.97
N SER A 19 2.56 -14.87 6.45
CA SER A 19 2.66 -13.40 6.54
C SER A 19 2.43 -12.90 7.97
N ALA A 20 2.75 -11.62 8.21
CA ALA A 20 2.48 -10.97 9.49
C ALA A 20 0.99 -10.67 9.72
N VAL A 21 0.13 -10.93 8.74
CA VAL A 21 -1.30 -10.60 8.81
C VAL A 21 -2.06 -11.68 9.57
N VAL A 22 -2.64 -11.31 10.71
CA VAL A 22 -3.53 -12.15 11.52
C VAL A 22 -4.99 -11.96 11.06
N LEU A 23 -5.38 -10.72 10.78
CA LEU A 23 -6.68 -10.33 10.25
C LEU A 23 -6.46 -9.25 9.19
N GLY A 24 -6.98 -9.45 7.99
CA GLY A 24 -6.87 -8.52 6.87
C GLY A 24 -8.16 -7.76 6.59
N VAL A 25 -8.39 -7.45 5.30
CA VAL A 25 -9.57 -6.72 4.82
C VAL A 25 -10.87 -7.47 5.16
N GLY A 26 -11.83 -6.77 5.75
CA GLY A 26 -13.18 -7.29 6.01
C GLY A 26 -13.70 -7.08 7.43
N ASP A 27 -12.93 -6.46 8.30
CA ASP A 27 -13.32 -6.05 9.65
C ASP A 27 -12.95 -4.57 9.87
N ASP A 28 -13.32 -3.99 11.01
CA ASP A 28 -13.06 -2.58 11.35
C ASP A 28 -11.57 -2.23 11.40
N CYS A 29 -10.72 -3.18 11.76
CA CYS A 29 -9.26 -3.04 11.78
C CYS A 29 -8.56 -4.29 11.27
N ALA A 30 -7.40 -4.11 10.66
CA ALA A 30 -6.47 -5.21 10.43
C ALA A 30 -5.67 -5.52 11.71
N LEU A 31 -5.31 -6.80 11.90
CA LEU A 31 -4.41 -7.23 12.95
C LEU A 31 -3.13 -7.79 12.33
N LEU A 32 -2.00 -7.22 12.70
CA LEU A 32 -0.69 -7.68 12.26
C LEU A 32 0.15 -8.12 13.47
N GLN A 33 0.88 -9.21 13.28
CA GLN A 33 1.86 -9.70 14.24
C GLN A 33 3.26 -9.51 13.66
N PRO A 34 3.97 -8.41 13.99
CA PRO A 34 5.34 -8.21 13.53
C PRO A 34 6.25 -9.32 14.06
N PRO A 35 7.39 -9.59 13.41
CA PRO A 35 8.38 -10.52 13.94
C PRO A 35 8.82 -10.10 15.35
N PRO A 36 8.97 -11.06 16.28
CA PRO A 36 9.38 -10.76 17.64
C PRO A 36 10.70 -9.98 17.69
N GLY A 37 10.73 -8.91 18.48
CA GLY A 37 11.92 -8.10 18.69
C GLY A 37 12.28 -7.12 17.57
N GLU A 38 11.56 -7.10 16.46
CA GLU A 38 11.74 -6.09 15.40
C GLU A 38 10.96 -4.80 15.71
N GLN A 39 11.43 -3.69 15.12
CA GLN A 39 10.77 -2.40 15.17
C GLN A 39 9.88 -2.23 13.93
N LEU A 40 8.71 -1.59 14.11
CA LEU A 40 7.87 -1.20 12.99
C LEU A 40 8.46 0.03 12.28
N ALA A 41 8.51 -0.04 10.95
CA ALA A 41 8.76 1.09 10.07
C ALA A 41 7.43 1.44 9.39
N VAL A 42 7.05 2.71 9.43
CA VAL A 42 5.78 3.20 8.88
C VAL A 42 6.07 4.40 8.01
N SER A 43 5.56 4.38 6.78
CA SER A 43 5.61 5.52 5.84
C SER A 43 4.24 5.71 5.18
N CYS A 44 3.98 6.92 4.70
CA CYS A 44 2.73 7.27 4.08
C CYS A 44 2.94 8.30 2.98
N ASP A 45 2.53 7.96 1.75
CA ASP A 45 2.53 8.86 0.61
C ASP A 45 1.13 9.04 0.03
N MET A 46 0.81 10.30 -0.29
CA MET A 46 -0.41 10.69 -0.97
C MET A 46 -0.10 11.05 -2.42
N LEU A 47 -0.90 10.52 -3.36
CA LEU A 47 -0.87 10.85 -4.77
C LEU A 47 -2.15 11.58 -5.16
N VAL A 48 -2.00 12.78 -5.72
CA VAL A 48 -3.11 13.67 -6.12
C VAL A 48 -3.07 13.87 -7.63
N GLU A 49 -4.23 13.69 -8.29
CA GLU A 49 -4.39 13.92 -9.73
C GLU A 49 -3.98 15.35 -10.10
N GLY A 50 -3.32 15.49 -11.23
CA GLY A 50 -2.78 16.78 -11.72
C GLY A 50 -1.56 17.29 -10.95
N ARG A 51 -1.14 16.61 -9.88
CA ARG A 51 0.07 16.93 -9.11
C ARG A 51 1.12 15.83 -9.19
N HIS A 52 0.72 14.59 -8.92
CA HIS A 52 1.62 13.44 -8.86
C HIS A 52 1.44 12.47 -10.04
N PHE A 53 0.34 12.60 -10.75
CA PHE A 53 0.03 11.87 -11.97
C PHE A 53 -0.94 12.68 -12.84
N PHE A 54 -0.96 12.38 -14.15
CA PHE A 54 -1.84 13.08 -15.10
C PHE A 54 -3.28 12.57 -14.99
N PRO A 55 -4.29 13.41 -15.34
CA PRO A 55 -5.69 12.99 -15.29
C PRO A 55 -6.04 11.78 -16.17
N ASP A 56 -5.28 11.57 -17.25
CA ASP A 56 -5.41 10.46 -18.20
C ASP A 56 -4.40 9.32 -17.93
N ALA A 57 -3.79 9.28 -16.76
CA ALA A 57 -2.85 8.22 -16.42
C ALA A 57 -3.50 6.83 -16.51
N ASP A 58 -2.78 5.87 -17.10
CA ASP A 58 -3.21 4.49 -17.13
C ASP A 58 -3.43 3.96 -15.71
N PRO A 59 -4.65 3.47 -15.37
CA PRO A 59 -4.97 3.07 -14.03
C PRO A 59 -4.11 1.89 -13.53
N GLN A 60 -3.70 0.96 -14.40
CA GLN A 60 -2.83 -0.14 -14.02
C GLN A 60 -1.44 0.37 -13.62
N ALA A 61 -0.88 1.29 -14.41
CA ALA A 61 0.39 1.93 -14.09
C ALA A 61 0.29 2.78 -12.81
N LEU A 62 -0.86 3.46 -12.61
CA LEU A 62 -1.10 4.24 -11.38
C LEU A 62 -1.16 3.35 -10.14
N GLY A 63 -1.85 2.20 -10.21
CA GLY A 63 -1.89 1.23 -9.12
C GLY A 63 -0.49 0.71 -8.75
N HIS A 64 0.32 0.37 -9.74
CA HIS A 64 1.71 -0.01 -9.55
C HIS A 64 2.52 1.12 -8.87
N LYS A 65 2.45 2.34 -9.42
CA LYS A 65 3.17 3.51 -8.89
C LYS A 65 2.80 3.80 -7.45
N ALA A 66 1.51 3.74 -7.12
CA ALA A 66 1.01 4.06 -5.78
C ALA A 66 1.67 3.21 -4.69
N LEU A 67 1.82 1.92 -4.92
CA LEU A 67 2.51 1.04 -3.98
C LEU A 67 4.03 1.16 -4.07
N ALA A 68 4.57 1.31 -5.28
CA ALA A 68 6.02 1.35 -5.50
C ALA A 68 6.71 2.51 -4.77
N VAL A 69 6.11 3.72 -4.75
CA VAL A 69 6.69 4.87 -4.07
C VAL A 69 6.77 4.65 -2.56
N ASN A 70 5.76 4.03 -1.98
CA ASN A 70 5.73 3.69 -0.55
C ASN A 70 6.72 2.57 -0.19
N LEU A 71 6.80 1.53 -1.01
CA LEU A 71 7.79 0.45 -0.82
C LEU A 71 9.22 0.94 -0.97
N SER A 72 9.45 1.98 -1.80
CA SER A 72 10.74 2.64 -1.92
C SER A 72 11.20 3.25 -0.59
N ASP A 73 10.31 3.81 0.21
CA ASP A 73 10.63 4.34 1.54
C ASP A 73 11.03 3.23 2.52
N LEU A 74 10.32 2.09 2.51
CA LEU A 74 10.74 0.95 3.30
C LEU A 74 12.11 0.42 2.88
N ALA A 75 12.35 0.33 1.57
CA ALA A 75 13.64 -0.10 1.02
C ALA A 75 14.77 0.86 1.44
N ALA A 76 14.52 2.17 1.41
CA ALA A 76 15.48 3.18 1.85
C ALA A 76 15.87 3.05 3.33
N MET A 77 14.98 2.52 4.15
CA MET A 77 15.22 2.24 5.57
C MET A 77 15.80 0.83 5.82
N GLY A 78 15.91 -0.02 4.79
CA GLY A 78 16.27 -1.42 4.93
C GLY A 78 15.20 -2.25 5.64
N ALA A 79 13.94 -1.79 5.62
CA ALA A 79 12.82 -2.46 6.27
C ALA A 79 12.16 -3.48 5.33
N ARG A 80 11.74 -4.60 5.88
CA ARG A 80 10.98 -5.63 5.17
C ARG A 80 9.49 -5.28 5.19
N PRO A 81 8.78 -5.30 4.05
CA PRO A 81 7.35 -5.05 4.00
C PRO A 81 6.55 -6.07 4.84
N LEU A 82 5.49 -5.61 5.50
CA LEU A 82 4.54 -6.44 6.26
C LEU A 82 3.13 -6.33 5.70
N GLY A 83 2.73 -5.17 5.18
CA GLY A 83 1.43 -4.90 4.64
C GLY A 83 1.22 -3.41 4.40
N PHE A 84 0.08 -3.05 3.80
CA PHE A 84 -0.28 -1.66 3.57
C PHE A 84 -1.80 -1.42 3.65
N THR A 85 -2.18 -0.18 3.89
CA THR A 85 -3.56 0.29 3.75
C THR A 85 -3.67 1.25 2.58
N LEU A 86 -4.85 1.31 1.95
CA LEU A 86 -5.16 2.21 0.84
C LEU A 86 -6.39 3.05 1.20
N ALA A 87 -6.23 4.37 1.29
CA ALA A 87 -7.31 5.33 1.27
C ALA A 87 -7.47 5.88 -0.15
N LEU A 88 -8.65 5.71 -0.74
CA LEU A 88 -8.94 6.04 -2.14
C LEU A 88 -10.16 6.94 -2.23
N SER A 89 -10.00 8.14 -2.80
CA SER A 89 -11.09 9.02 -3.18
C SER A 89 -11.31 8.95 -4.69
N LEU A 90 -12.54 8.76 -5.13
CA LEU A 90 -12.93 8.60 -6.53
C LEU A 90 -14.03 9.61 -6.92
N PRO A 91 -13.89 10.31 -8.07
CA PRO A 91 -14.93 11.20 -8.58
C PRO A 91 -16.17 10.43 -9.08
N ALA A 92 -15.97 9.20 -9.53
CA ALA A 92 -17.02 8.29 -9.96
C ALA A 92 -16.53 6.84 -9.88
N VAL A 93 -17.44 5.92 -9.62
CA VAL A 93 -17.14 4.49 -9.62
C VAL A 93 -17.12 3.96 -11.06
N SER A 94 -15.98 3.52 -11.53
CA SER A 94 -15.79 2.82 -12.79
C SER A 94 -15.21 1.44 -12.54
N ASP A 95 -15.96 0.39 -12.85
CA ASP A 95 -15.53 -0.99 -12.66
C ASP A 95 -14.26 -1.32 -13.48
N ALA A 96 -14.20 -0.82 -14.72
CA ALA A 96 -13.04 -1.02 -15.58
C ALA A 96 -11.78 -0.32 -15.05
N TRP A 97 -11.94 0.92 -14.55
CA TRP A 97 -10.83 1.66 -13.94
C TRP A 97 -10.32 0.95 -12.67
N LEU A 98 -11.25 0.54 -11.80
CA LEU A 98 -10.92 -0.16 -10.55
C LEU A 98 -10.26 -1.51 -10.80
N ALA A 99 -10.72 -2.27 -11.80
CA ALA A 99 -10.13 -3.54 -12.19
C ALA A 99 -8.68 -3.37 -12.65
N ALA A 100 -8.41 -2.39 -13.52
CA ALA A 100 -7.05 -2.12 -13.99
C ALA A 100 -6.16 -1.58 -12.87
N PHE A 101 -6.65 -0.64 -12.05
CA PHE A 101 -5.92 -0.08 -10.91
C PHE A 101 -5.54 -1.17 -9.91
N SER A 102 -6.51 -1.98 -9.48
CA SER A 102 -6.27 -3.06 -8.52
C SER A 102 -5.34 -4.13 -9.09
N GLN A 103 -5.40 -4.42 -10.39
CA GLN A 103 -4.47 -5.34 -11.04
C GLN A 103 -3.02 -4.85 -10.91
N GLY A 104 -2.74 -3.59 -11.21
CA GLY A 104 -1.38 -3.03 -11.10
C GLY A 104 -0.87 -2.99 -9.66
N LEU A 105 -1.74 -2.57 -8.73
CA LEU A 105 -1.46 -2.51 -7.31
C LEU A 105 -1.14 -3.90 -6.72
N LEU A 106 -2.04 -4.86 -6.94
CA LEU A 106 -1.96 -6.18 -6.33
C LEU A 106 -0.88 -7.06 -6.97
N ALA A 107 -0.57 -6.88 -8.25
CA ALA A 107 0.57 -7.57 -8.89
C ALA A 107 1.90 -7.21 -8.22
N LEU A 108 2.11 -5.95 -7.85
CA LEU A 108 3.30 -5.53 -7.10
C LEU A 108 3.26 -6.02 -5.64
N SER A 109 2.09 -5.94 -5.00
CA SER A 109 1.83 -6.46 -3.66
C SER A 109 2.21 -7.94 -3.54
N ASP A 110 1.73 -8.77 -4.46
CA ASP A 110 2.01 -10.22 -4.48
C ASP A 110 3.51 -10.49 -4.70
N ARG A 111 4.15 -9.77 -5.64
CA ARG A 111 5.57 -9.94 -5.95
C ARG A 111 6.49 -9.63 -4.78
N LEU A 112 6.12 -8.66 -3.93
CA LEU A 112 6.94 -8.21 -2.80
C LEU A 112 6.40 -8.66 -1.44
N ALA A 113 5.43 -9.58 -1.44
CA ALA A 113 4.79 -10.13 -0.24
C ALA A 113 4.34 -9.03 0.75
N CYS A 114 3.78 -7.94 0.21
CA CYS A 114 3.24 -6.82 0.97
C CYS A 114 1.72 -6.75 0.76
N PRO A 115 0.91 -7.50 1.51
CA PRO A 115 -0.53 -7.59 1.29
C PRO A 115 -1.26 -6.29 1.65
N LEU A 116 -2.33 -5.99 0.91
CA LEU A 116 -3.32 -4.99 1.30
C LEU A 116 -4.11 -5.51 2.52
N VAL A 117 -4.09 -4.78 3.62
CA VAL A 117 -4.70 -5.22 4.88
C VAL A 117 -5.93 -4.42 5.30
N GLY A 118 -6.14 -3.25 4.69
CA GLY A 118 -7.28 -2.39 5.02
C GLY A 118 -7.25 -1.09 4.24
N GLY A 119 -8.10 -0.16 4.61
CA GLY A 119 -8.16 1.17 4.00
C GLY A 119 -9.56 1.74 4.02
N ASP A 120 -9.79 2.73 3.16
CA ASP A 120 -11.06 3.44 3.03
C ASP A 120 -11.32 3.80 1.57
N THR A 121 -12.57 3.86 1.16
CA THR A 121 -12.97 4.31 -0.18
C THR A 121 -14.11 5.30 -0.08
N THR A 122 -13.93 6.50 -0.62
CA THR A 122 -14.93 7.56 -0.56
C THR A 122 -15.12 8.26 -1.90
N ALA A 123 -16.21 9.01 -2.03
CA ALA A 123 -16.47 9.86 -3.18
C ALA A 123 -15.76 11.21 -3.02
N GLY A 124 -15.09 11.67 -4.08
CA GLY A 124 -14.37 12.94 -4.08
C GLY A 124 -13.40 13.06 -5.25
N PRO A 125 -12.61 14.13 -5.32
CA PRO A 125 -11.54 14.26 -6.32
C PRO A 125 -10.58 13.06 -6.27
N LEU A 126 -10.10 12.61 -7.43
CA LEU A 126 -9.21 11.45 -7.49
C LEU A 126 -7.91 11.72 -6.74
N ASN A 127 -7.76 11.05 -5.64
CA ASN A 127 -6.51 10.94 -4.90
C ASN A 127 -6.45 9.61 -4.16
N LEU A 128 -5.26 9.21 -3.84
CA LEU A 128 -5.00 7.98 -3.12
C LEU A 128 -3.86 8.18 -2.14
N CYS A 129 -3.97 7.52 -0.99
CA CYS A 129 -2.98 7.55 0.05
C CYS A 129 -2.70 6.13 0.50
N ILE A 130 -1.45 5.71 0.46
CA ILE A 130 -1.02 4.42 0.98
C ILE A 130 -0.20 4.65 2.24
N THR A 131 -0.57 3.93 3.30
CA THR A 131 0.27 3.77 4.48
C THR A 131 0.88 2.38 4.44
N VAL A 132 2.21 2.31 4.35
CA VAL A 132 2.95 1.06 4.30
C VAL A 132 3.58 0.76 5.66
N LEU A 133 3.50 -0.50 6.06
CA LEU A 133 4.08 -1.02 7.29
C LEU A 133 5.17 -2.02 6.94
N GLY A 134 6.29 -1.89 7.61
CA GLY A 134 7.43 -2.80 7.50
C GLY A 134 8.06 -3.09 8.85
N SER A 135 9.05 -3.93 8.87
CA SER A 135 9.81 -4.24 10.08
C SER A 135 11.32 -4.21 9.81
N VAL A 136 12.07 -3.84 10.83
CA VAL A 136 13.52 -3.79 10.81
C VAL A 136 14.07 -4.15 12.18
N ALA A 137 15.17 -4.90 12.23
CA ALA A 137 15.81 -5.23 13.48
C ALA A 137 16.35 -3.97 14.20
N PRO A 138 16.31 -3.90 15.55
CA PRO A 138 16.81 -2.76 16.31
C PRO A 138 18.25 -2.40 15.92
N GLY A 139 18.49 -1.12 15.67
CA GLY A 139 19.81 -0.60 15.28
C GLY A 139 20.22 -0.88 13.83
N ARG A 140 19.37 -1.53 13.01
CA ARG A 140 19.69 -1.87 11.62
C ARG A 140 19.04 -0.96 10.59
N ALA A 141 18.17 -0.04 11.03
CA ALA A 141 17.55 0.92 10.13
C ALA A 141 18.58 1.84 9.47
N LEU A 142 18.51 1.95 8.15
CA LEU A 142 19.31 2.92 7.39
C LEU A 142 18.71 4.31 7.59
N ARG A 143 19.54 5.29 7.93
CA ARG A 143 19.05 6.65 8.21
C ARG A 143 19.72 7.65 7.27
N ARG A 144 18.98 8.65 6.82
CA ARG A 144 19.53 9.77 6.02
C ARG A 144 20.74 10.42 6.70
N SER A 145 20.68 10.59 8.04
CA SER A 145 21.76 11.19 8.83
C SER A 145 23.03 10.32 8.93
N ALA A 146 22.97 9.06 8.51
CA ALA A 146 24.14 8.17 8.54
C ALA A 146 24.90 8.14 7.21
N ALA A 147 24.33 8.69 6.14
CA ALA A 147 24.96 8.73 4.81
C ALA A 147 26.28 9.50 4.82
N ARG A 148 27.26 8.98 4.12
CA ARG A 148 28.61 9.57 4.00
C ARG A 148 29.02 9.62 2.53
N PRO A 149 29.91 10.57 2.14
CA PRO A 149 30.49 10.55 0.81
C PRO A 149 31.17 9.20 0.53
N GLY A 150 30.80 8.57 -0.59
CA GLY A 150 31.33 7.27 -1.02
C GLY A 150 30.48 6.04 -0.63
N ASP A 151 29.31 6.24 0.04
CA ASP A 151 28.34 5.18 0.31
C ASP A 151 27.65 4.68 -0.96
#